data_8c28ade17f0e35d2ebae83e9de053ad1
#
_entry.id   8c28ade17f0e35d2ebae83e9de053ad1
#
_cell.length_a   1.000
_cell.length_b   1.000
_cell.length_c   1.000
_cell.angle_alpha   90.00
_cell.angle_beta   90.00
_cell.angle_gamma   90.00
#
_symmetry.space_group_name_H-M   'P 1'
#
loop_
_entity.id
_entity.type
_entity.pdbx_description
1 polymer ?
#
loop_
_entity_poly.entity_id
_entity_poly.type
_entity_poly.pdbx_seq_one_letter_code
_entity_poly.pdbx_strand_id
1 'polypeptide(L)'
;EEIRLVTLNKVRDALHQIGAKAKPKFAAKSWYADMDTAFADDQVKNIKRNDRNPYRDGSYVVDVEATVEPPVNANQDANWRRSQGLVDTTHLEDWLLELAYHITTGGHLNVARWTKSGGSRVSYGLVPCLFFDSGDGKVYGYDCSPDHSGGPVCARSAVPRQLAS
;
A
#
# COMPACT_ATOMS: atom_id res chain seq x y z
N GLU A 1 23.42 6.56 14.75
CA GLU A 1 22.73 5.42 14.09
C GLU A 1 22.01 5.97 12.86
N GLU A 2 22.45 5.56 11.68
CA GLU A 2 21.92 6.08 10.44
C GLU A 2 20.50 5.51 10.24
N ILE A 3 19.48 6.36 10.30
CA ILE A 3 18.10 5.96 10.05
C ILE A 3 18.01 5.57 8.56
N ARG A 4 18.02 4.28 8.29
CA ARG A 4 17.84 3.76 6.93
C ARG A 4 16.39 3.89 6.55
N LEU A 5 16.10 4.78 5.63
CA LEU A 5 14.78 4.93 5.05
C LEU A 5 14.29 3.60 4.45
N VAL A 6 13.04 3.26 4.74
CA VAL A 6 12.37 2.12 4.11
C VAL A 6 11.85 2.57 2.75
N THR A 7 12.23 1.85 1.70
CA THR A 7 11.78 2.07 0.33
C THR A 7 10.87 0.95 -0.12
N LEU A 8 10.06 1.19 -1.14
CA LEU A 8 9.20 0.16 -1.75
C LEU A 8 10.02 -1.03 -2.26
N ASN A 9 11.20 -0.78 -2.85
CA ASN A 9 12.10 -1.84 -3.26
C ASN A 9 12.57 -2.71 -2.08
N LYS A 10 12.93 -2.09 -0.95
CA LYS A 10 13.32 -2.84 0.26
C LYS A 10 12.18 -3.70 0.79
N VAL A 11 10.95 -3.19 0.78
CA VAL A 11 9.77 -3.96 1.20
C VAL A 11 9.55 -5.15 0.25
N ARG A 12 9.60 -4.93 -1.07
CA ARG A 12 9.52 -5.99 -2.07
C ARG A 12 10.59 -7.06 -1.86
N ASP A 13 11.83 -6.65 -1.70
CA ASP A 13 12.95 -7.57 -1.54
C ASP A 13 12.85 -8.38 -0.24
N ALA A 14 12.37 -7.75 0.84
CA ALA A 14 12.08 -8.45 2.09
C ALA A 14 10.96 -9.49 1.91
N LEU A 15 9.89 -9.13 1.21
CA LEU A 15 8.80 -10.05 0.87
C LEU A 15 9.30 -11.23 0.04
N HIS A 16 10.15 -10.98 -0.97
CA HIS A 16 10.77 -12.05 -1.78
C HIS A 16 11.64 -12.99 -0.93
N GLN A 17 12.46 -12.44 -0.03
CA GLN A 17 13.31 -13.24 0.84
C GLN A 17 12.52 -14.14 1.77
N ILE A 18 11.46 -13.62 2.39
CA ILE A 18 10.57 -14.39 3.25
C ILE A 18 9.86 -15.43 2.42
N GLY A 19 9.40 -15.06 1.25
CA GLY A 19 8.78 -15.91 0.27
C GLY A 19 9.66 -17.08 -0.15
N ALA A 20 10.88 -16.84 -0.51
CA ALA A 20 11.84 -17.87 -0.86
C ALA A 20 12.14 -18.82 0.31
N LYS A 21 12.27 -18.32 1.53
CA LYS A 21 12.57 -19.11 2.73
C LYS A 21 11.41 -19.98 3.21
N ALA A 22 10.19 -19.50 3.08
CA ALA A 22 9.00 -20.20 3.55
C ALA A 22 8.45 -21.24 2.55
N LYS A 23 9.17 -21.55 1.50
CA LYS A 23 8.67 -22.25 0.31
C LYS A 23 7.45 -21.58 -0.27
N PRO A 24 7.36 -20.36 -0.34
CA PRO A 24 6.13 -19.78 -0.76
C PRO A 24 6.14 -19.57 -2.22
N LYS A 25 5.04 -19.77 -2.69
CA LYS A 25 4.53 -19.27 -3.92
C LYS A 25 4.39 -17.73 -3.91
N PHE A 26 4.92 -17.11 -2.86
CA PHE A 26 4.87 -15.67 -2.73
C PHE A 26 5.92 -15.01 -3.61
N ALA A 27 5.47 -14.26 -4.56
CA ALA A 27 6.32 -13.36 -5.31
C ALA A 27 5.60 -12.02 -5.39
N ALA A 28 6.17 -10.99 -4.81
CA ALA A 28 5.72 -9.66 -5.14
C ALA A 28 5.95 -9.47 -6.64
N LYS A 29 4.89 -9.44 -7.42
CA LYS A 29 4.95 -9.06 -8.80
C LYS A 29 4.53 -7.61 -8.88
N SER A 30 5.49 -6.77 -9.04
CA SER A 30 5.25 -5.44 -9.52
C SER A 30 5.35 -5.48 -11.05
N TRP A 31 4.53 -4.72 -11.71
CA TRP A 31 4.67 -4.40 -13.13
C TRP A 31 5.98 -3.67 -13.41
N TYR A 32 6.67 -3.28 -12.36
CA TYR A 32 7.84 -2.44 -12.37
C TYR A 32 9.02 -3.21 -11.77
N ALA A 33 10.10 -3.28 -12.52
CA ALA A 33 11.35 -3.86 -12.04
C ALA A 33 11.92 -3.05 -10.87
N ASP A 34 11.64 -1.76 -10.83
CA ASP A 34 12.01 -0.82 -9.78
C ASP A 34 10.74 -0.13 -9.23
N MET A 35 10.30 -0.55 -8.04
CA MET A 35 9.11 0.00 -7.40
C MET A 35 9.32 1.41 -6.86
N ASP A 36 10.52 1.74 -6.40
CA ASP A 36 10.81 3.08 -5.90
C ASP A 36 10.76 4.09 -7.04
N THR A 37 11.33 3.74 -8.20
CA THR A 37 11.22 4.56 -9.40
C THR A 37 9.77 4.62 -9.91
N ALA A 38 9.05 3.49 -9.90
CA ALA A 38 7.68 3.45 -10.35
C ALA A 38 6.74 4.29 -9.47
N PHE A 39 7.03 4.38 -8.16
CA PHE A 39 6.18 5.05 -7.17
C PHE A 39 6.87 6.22 -6.45
N ALA A 40 8.01 6.71 -6.93
CA ALA A 40 8.67 7.88 -6.36
C ALA A 40 7.97 9.19 -6.78
N ASP A 41 7.96 10.18 -5.91
CA ASP A 41 7.18 11.42 -6.08
C ASP A 41 7.56 12.28 -7.29
N ASP A 42 8.75 12.09 -7.85
CA ASP A 42 9.33 12.95 -8.87
C ASP A 42 9.28 12.40 -10.30
N GLN A 43 8.82 11.20 -10.51
CA GLN A 43 8.89 10.52 -11.81
C GLN A 43 7.53 10.45 -12.54
N VAL A 44 7.51 10.31 -13.86
CA VAL A 44 6.32 10.46 -14.72
C VAL A 44 5.24 9.40 -14.50
N LYS A 45 5.58 8.20 -14.08
CA LYS A 45 4.63 7.13 -13.75
C LYS A 45 4.57 6.85 -12.27
N ASN A 46 4.84 7.83 -11.45
CA ASN A 46 5.18 7.67 -10.06
C ASN A 46 4.11 8.23 -9.19
N ILE A 47 4.24 7.96 -7.90
CA ILE A 47 3.44 8.64 -6.92
C ILE A 47 3.77 10.12 -6.97
N LYS A 48 2.82 10.91 -7.42
CA LYS A 48 2.91 12.37 -7.50
C LYS A 48 2.52 13.06 -6.21
N ARG A 49 1.86 12.32 -5.33
CA ARG A 49 1.41 12.82 -4.04
C ARG A 49 1.33 11.68 -3.05
N ASN A 50 1.92 11.89 -1.90
CA ASN A 50 1.68 11.12 -0.69
C ASN A 50 1.20 12.06 0.41
N ASP A 51 0.15 11.70 1.11
CA ASP A 51 -0.33 12.47 2.27
C ASP A 51 0.69 12.42 3.40
N ARG A 52 1.36 11.28 3.55
CA ARG A 52 2.50 11.08 4.44
C ARG A 52 3.66 10.49 3.65
N ASN A 53 4.84 11.06 3.83
CA ASN A 53 6.04 10.63 3.12
C ASN A 53 7.23 10.61 4.08
N PRO A 54 7.80 9.45 4.42
CA PRO A 54 8.92 9.38 5.36
C PRO A 54 10.17 10.11 4.88
N TYR A 55 10.32 10.32 3.58
CA TYR A 55 11.44 11.09 3.01
C TYR A 55 11.30 12.60 3.26
N ARG A 56 10.08 13.10 3.33
CA ARG A 56 9.77 14.51 3.57
C ARG A 56 9.49 14.80 5.04
N ASP A 57 8.72 13.93 5.68
CA ASP A 57 8.10 14.20 6.97
C ASP A 57 8.87 13.54 8.13
N GLY A 58 9.89 12.73 7.82
CA GLY A 58 10.63 11.94 8.82
C GLY A 58 9.83 10.73 9.32
N SER A 59 10.28 10.14 10.40
CA SER A 59 9.60 8.99 11.00
C SER A 59 8.24 9.38 11.58
N TYR A 60 7.23 8.56 11.32
CA TYR A 60 5.88 8.75 11.86
C TYR A 60 5.27 7.40 12.25
N VAL A 61 4.20 7.43 13.01
CA VAL A 61 3.42 6.26 13.39
C VAL A 61 2.00 6.43 12.89
N VAL A 62 1.45 5.36 12.35
CA VAL A 62 0.02 5.29 11.98
C VAL A 62 -0.58 4.01 12.55
N ASP A 63 -1.80 4.12 13.03
CA ASP A 63 -2.63 2.94 13.29
C ASP A 63 -3.41 2.61 12.04
N VAL A 64 -3.35 1.35 11.63
CA VAL A 64 -4.08 0.83 10.47
C VAL A 64 -4.81 -0.44 10.89
N GLU A 65 -6.04 -0.60 10.41
CA GLU A 65 -6.78 -1.84 10.62
C GLU A 65 -6.14 -3.00 9.83
N ALA A 66 -5.62 -3.99 10.57
CA ALA A 66 -4.91 -5.15 10.00
C ALA A 66 -5.81 -6.36 9.77
N THR A 67 -7.07 -6.16 9.39
CA THR A 67 -7.96 -7.23 8.94
C THR A 67 -7.49 -7.79 7.60
N VAL A 68 -7.72 -9.08 7.32
CA VAL A 68 -7.32 -9.71 6.05
C VAL A 68 -7.87 -8.94 4.86
N GLU A 69 -9.16 -8.63 4.90
CA GLU A 69 -9.81 -7.80 3.89
C GLU A 69 -9.96 -6.37 4.39
N PRO A 70 -9.83 -5.37 3.51
CA PRO A 70 -10.14 -4.01 3.88
C PRO A 70 -11.63 -3.89 4.24
N PRO A 71 -12.01 -2.98 5.13
CA PRO A 71 -13.40 -2.70 5.43
C PRO A 71 -14.22 -2.45 4.17
N VAL A 72 -15.47 -2.90 4.17
CA VAL A 72 -16.36 -2.63 3.05
C VAL A 72 -16.77 -1.17 3.06
N ASN A 73 -16.29 -0.42 2.10
CA ASN A 73 -16.59 1.00 1.92
C ASN A 73 -17.43 1.18 0.64
N ALA A 74 -18.58 0.54 0.58
CA ALA A 74 -19.46 0.63 -0.58
C ALA A 74 -19.76 2.11 -0.91
N ASN A 75 -19.67 2.45 -2.20
CA ASN A 75 -19.87 3.80 -2.71
C ASN A 75 -18.94 4.89 -2.15
N GLN A 76 -17.80 4.49 -1.59
CA GLN A 76 -16.78 5.39 -1.07
C GLN A 76 -15.54 5.36 -1.97
N ASP A 77 -15.56 6.20 -3.00
CA ASP A 77 -14.36 6.41 -3.80
C ASP A 77 -13.31 7.27 -3.06
N ALA A 78 -12.08 7.30 -3.57
CA ALA A 78 -10.98 7.97 -2.90
C ALA A 78 -11.16 9.51 -2.84
N ASN A 79 -11.82 10.11 -3.81
CA ASN A 79 -12.09 11.54 -3.82
C ASN A 79 -13.18 11.89 -2.81
N TRP A 80 -14.25 11.11 -2.76
CA TRP A 80 -15.30 11.26 -1.76
C TRP A 80 -14.75 11.12 -0.35
N ARG A 81 -13.98 10.06 -0.05
CA ARG A 81 -13.37 9.85 1.26
C ARG A 81 -12.51 11.04 1.68
N ARG A 82 -11.70 11.54 0.77
CA ARG A 82 -10.89 12.74 1.01
C ARG A 82 -11.76 13.98 1.29
N SER A 83 -12.84 14.17 0.56
CA SER A 83 -13.77 15.30 0.77
C SER A 83 -14.46 15.26 2.14
N GLN A 84 -14.61 14.06 2.72
CA GLN A 84 -15.13 13.84 4.07
C GLN A 84 -14.06 13.97 5.17
N GLY A 85 -12.81 14.29 4.82
CA GLY A 85 -11.71 14.38 5.77
C GLY A 85 -11.22 13.02 6.27
N LEU A 86 -11.62 11.93 5.63
CA LEU A 86 -11.12 10.59 5.96
C LEU A 86 -9.67 10.44 5.53
N VAL A 87 -8.86 9.85 6.39
CA VAL A 87 -7.45 9.61 6.14
C VAL A 87 -7.26 8.17 5.72
N ASP A 88 -6.77 7.96 4.51
CA ASP A 88 -6.47 6.65 3.97
C ASP A 88 -4.98 6.31 4.08
N THR A 89 -4.65 5.02 3.99
CA THR A 89 -3.27 4.56 3.89
C THR A 89 -2.59 5.08 2.64
N THR A 90 -1.29 5.30 2.72
CA THR A 90 -0.42 5.52 1.55
C THR A 90 0.01 4.16 0.97
N HIS A 91 0.52 4.17 -0.25
CA HIS A 91 0.93 2.93 -0.90
C HIS A 91 2.09 2.22 -0.18
N LEU A 92 3.04 2.98 0.35
CA LEU A 92 4.11 2.42 1.17
C LEU A 92 3.59 1.79 2.47
N GLU A 93 2.61 2.42 3.11
CA GLU A 93 1.98 1.87 4.32
C GLU A 93 1.25 0.56 4.05
N ASP A 94 0.54 0.45 2.94
CA ASP A 94 -0.13 -0.80 2.55
C ASP A 94 0.87 -1.94 2.27
N TRP A 95 1.99 -1.64 1.60
CA TRP A 95 3.05 -2.63 1.39
C TRP A 95 3.73 -3.05 2.70
N LEU A 96 3.96 -2.11 3.61
CA LEU A 96 4.52 -2.42 4.94
C LEU A 96 3.56 -3.25 5.79
N LEU A 97 2.27 -2.97 5.71
CA LEU A 97 1.24 -3.74 6.39
C LEU A 97 1.19 -5.19 5.87
N GLU A 98 1.23 -5.37 4.54
CA GLU A 98 1.31 -6.69 3.92
C GLU A 98 2.55 -7.46 4.39
N LEU A 99 3.72 -6.81 4.40
CA LEU A 99 4.96 -7.41 4.89
C LEU A 99 4.84 -7.84 6.36
N ALA A 100 4.37 -6.95 7.22
CA ALA A 100 4.20 -7.22 8.64
C ALA A 100 3.21 -8.37 8.89
N TYR A 101 2.10 -8.38 8.16
CA TYR A 101 1.09 -9.43 8.26
C TYR A 101 1.67 -10.78 7.81
N HIS A 102 2.38 -10.82 6.68
CA HIS A 102 2.99 -12.05 6.19
C HIS A 102 4.07 -12.60 7.14
N ILE A 103 4.91 -11.75 7.71
CA ILE A 103 5.91 -12.16 8.71
C ILE A 103 5.25 -12.81 9.93
N THR A 104 4.14 -12.25 10.39
CA THR A 104 3.50 -12.65 11.65
C THR A 104 2.58 -13.86 11.50
N THR A 105 1.95 -14.03 10.35
CA THR A 105 0.89 -15.03 10.14
C THR A 105 1.21 -16.08 9.07
N GLY A 106 2.16 -15.80 8.19
CA GLY A 106 2.39 -16.58 6.97
C GLY A 106 1.30 -16.41 5.90
N GLY A 107 0.27 -15.62 6.17
CA GLY A 107 -0.84 -15.32 5.26
C GLY A 107 -0.61 -14.05 4.44
N HIS A 108 -1.65 -13.64 3.73
CA HIS A 108 -1.68 -12.42 2.92
C HIS A 108 -2.91 -11.59 3.23
N LEU A 109 -2.80 -10.29 3.03
CA LEU A 109 -3.90 -9.35 3.05
C LEU A 109 -4.53 -9.25 1.65
N ASN A 110 -5.72 -8.67 1.59
CA ASN A 110 -6.37 -8.31 0.33
C ASN A 110 -6.55 -9.50 -0.62
N VAL A 111 -7.02 -10.64 -0.09
CA VAL A 111 -7.18 -11.90 -0.84
C VAL A 111 -8.42 -11.90 -1.71
N ALA A 112 -9.54 -11.36 -1.19
CA ALA A 112 -10.80 -11.25 -1.92
C ALA A 112 -11.11 -9.83 -2.39
N ARG A 113 -10.44 -8.83 -1.83
CA ARG A 113 -10.65 -7.42 -2.14
C ARG A 113 -9.33 -6.70 -2.36
N TRP A 114 -9.40 -5.62 -3.13
CA TRP A 114 -8.26 -4.75 -3.38
C TRP A 114 -8.29 -3.58 -2.40
N THR A 115 -7.15 -3.23 -1.86
CA THR A 115 -7.01 -2.00 -1.07
C THR A 115 -6.56 -0.86 -1.99
N LYS A 116 -7.34 0.23 -2.02
CA LYS A 116 -6.90 1.52 -2.56
C LYS A 116 -6.05 2.24 -1.53
N SER A 117 -4.85 2.61 -1.91
CA SER A 117 -3.97 3.47 -1.12
C SER A 117 -4.39 4.94 -1.33
N GLY A 118 -5.54 5.32 -0.77
CA GLY A 118 -6.17 6.63 -1.01
C GLY A 118 -5.35 7.83 -0.55
N GLY A 119 -4.35 7.61 0.32
CA GLY A 119 -3.34 8.59 0.72
C GLY A 119 -2.25 8.84 -0.32
N SER A 120 -2.28 8.13 -1.45
CA SER A 120 -1.33 8.30 -2.55
C SER A 120 -2.03 8.62 -3.86
N ARG A 121 -1.33 9.29 -4.76
CA ARG A 121 -1.76 9.53 -6.16
C ARG A 121 -0.58 9.29 -7.08
N VAL A 122 -0.80 8.54 -8.15
CA VAL A 122 0.15 8.38 -9.25
C VAL A 122 -0.13 9.40 -10.35
N SER A 123 0.60 9.34 -11.44
CA SER A 123 0.37 10.18 -12.61
C SER A 123 -1.09 10.14 -13.06
N TYR A 124 -1.57 11.24 -13.59
CA TYR A 124 -2.97 11.42 -14.02
C TYR A 124 -4.01 11.33 -12.89
N GLY A 125 -3.58 11.42 -11.63
CA GLY A 125 -4.47 11.41 -10.47
C GLY A 125 -5.02 10.03 -10.09
N LEU A 126 -4.55 8.95 -10.71
CA LEU A 126 -4.93 7.59 -10.36
C LEU A 126 -4.46 7.23 -8.95
N VAL A 127 -5.13 6.27 -8.34
CA VAL A 127 -4.85 5.79 -6.98
C VAL A 127 -4.18 4.42 -7.06
N PRO A 128 -3.01 4.23 -6.43
CA PRO A 128 -2.41 2.90 -6.38
C PRO A 128 -3.28 1.95 -5.55
N CYS A 129 -3.28 0.69 -5.96
CA CYS A 129 -4.02 -0.39 -5.31
C CYS A 129 -3.10 -1.56 -5.00
N LEU A 130 -3.43 -2.32 -3.95
CA LEU A 130 -2.71 -3.53 -3.56
C LEU A 130 -3.69 -4.69 -3.43
N PHE A 131 -3.30 -5.87 -3.94
CA PHE A 131 -4.05 -7.11 -3.73
C PHE A 131 -3.14 -8.34 -3.85
N PHE A 132 -3.57 -9.44 -3.25
CA PHE A 132 -2.95 -10.74 -3.40
C PHE A 132 -3.77 -11.61 -4.34
N ASP A 133 -3.14 -12.13 -5.38
CA ASP A 133 -3.75 -13.10 -6.30
C ASP A 133 -3.40 -14.52 -5.84
N SER A 134 -4.39 -15.21 -5.30
CA SER A 134 -4.24 -16.60 -4.86
C SER A 134 -4.04 -17.60 -6.00
N GLY A 135 -4.39 -17.22 -7.23
CA GLY A 135 -4.25 -18.08 -8.41
C GLY A 135 -2.80 -18.26 -8.81
N ASP A 136 -1.99 -17.22 -8.68
CA ASP A 136 -0.55 -17.28 -8.99
C ASP A 136 0.35 -17.07 -7.77
N GLY A 137 -0.23 -16.82 -6.59
CA GLY A 137 0.49 -16.67 -5.33
C GLY A 137 1.32 -15.40 -5.24
N LYS A 138 0.84 -14.28 -5.79
CA LYS A 138 1.60 -13.03 -5.86
C LYS A 138 0.84 -11.84 -5.33
N VAL A 139 1.58 -10.91 -4.73
CA VAL A 139 1.07 -9.57 -4.39
C VAL A 139 1.29 -8.64 -5.57
N TYR A 140 0.24 -7.92 -5.95
CA TYR A 140 0.26 -6.98 -7.05
C TYR A 140 0.06 -5.55 -6.55
N GLY A 141 0.93 -4.65 -7.02
CA GLY A 141 0.66 -3.22 -7.04
C GLY A 141 0.02 -2.84 -8.37
N TYR A 142 -1.07 -2.10 -8.34
CA TYR A 142 -1.82 -1.65 -9.50
C TYR A 142 -2.28 -0.21 -9.31
N ASP A 143 -2.95 0.35 -10.28
CA ASP A 143 -3.63 1.64 -10.12
C ASP A 143 -5.07 1.59 -10.62
N CYS A 144 -5.91 2.45 -10.08
CA CYS A 144 -7.31 2.54 -10.46
C CYS A 144 -7.79 4.00 -10.45
N SER A 145 -8.95 4.24 -11.07
CA SER A 145 -9.58 5.56 -11.00
C SER A 145 -9.87 5.96 -9.56
N PRO A 146 -9.60 7.21 -9.17
CA PRO A 146 -9.97 7.72 -7.85
C PRO A 146 -11.47 7.70 -7.59
N ASP A 147 -12.29 7.79 -8.65
CA ASP A 147 -13.75 7.79 -8.57
C ASP A 147 -14.36 6.38 -8.61
N HIS A 148 -13.52 5.34 -8.71
CA HIS A 148 -14.02 3.97 -8.70
C HIS A 148 -14.50 3.59 -7.30
N SER A 149 -15.77 3.24 -7.16
CA SER A 149 -16.39 2.93 -5.86
C SER A 149 -17.07 1.55 -5.82
N GLY A 150 -16.97 0.77 -6.88
CA GLY A 150 -17.66 -0.50 -7.00
C GLY A 150 -16.75 -1.73 -6.92
N GLY A 151 -17.39 -2.90 -6.85
CA GLY A 151 -16.72 -4.19 -6.89
C GLY A 151 -15.85 -4.48 -5.65
N PRO A 152 -14.76 -5.23 -5.84
CA PRO A 152 -13.89 -5.65 -4.73
C PRO A 152 -12.93 -4.55 -4.24
N VAL A 153 -13.03 -3.31 -4.76
CA VAL A 153 -12.08 -2.24 -4.45
C VAL A 153 -12.55 -1.45 -3.24
N CYS A 154 -11.79 -1.52 -2.16
CA CYS A 154 -12.06 -0.86 -0.88
C CYS A 154 -10.87 0.00 -0.45
N ALA A 155 -10.93 0.63 0.72
CA ALA A 155 -9.83 1.41 1.29
C ALA A 155 -9.62 1.06 2.77
N ARG A 156 -8.39 1.20 3.25
CA ARG A 156 -8.05 1.16 4.68
C ARG A 156 -7.90 2.59 5.19
N SER A 157 -8.48 2.83 6.36
CA SER A 157 -8.23 4.08 7.06
C SER A 157 -6.92 4.02 7.81
N ALA A 158 -6.26 5.16 7.92
CA ALA A 158 -5.06 5.37 8.70
C ALA A 158 -5.34 6.43 9.78
N VAL A 159 -4.85 6.22 10.99
CA VAL A 159 -4.92 7.19 12.07
C VAL A 159 -3.49 7.61 12.42
N PRO A 160 -3.02 8.75 11.91
CA PRO A 160 -1.70 9.26 12.25
C PRO A 160 -1.61 9.58 13.75
N ARG A 161 -0.54 9.12 14.40
CA ARG A 161 -0.21 9.52 15.77
C ARG A 161 0.90 10.55 15.75
N GLN A 162 0.75 11.58 16.57
CA GLN A 162 1.87 12.46 16.86
C GLN A 162 2.87 11.68 17.73
N LEU A 163 4.13 11.63 17.30
CA LEU A 163 5.19 11.17 18.17
C LEU A 163 5.34 12.21 19.26
N ALA A 164 5.26 11.78 20.52
CA ALA A 164 5.56 12.65 21.64
C ALA A 164 7.00 13.14 21.47
N SER A 165 7.17 14.46 21.47
CA SER A 165 8.46 15.15 21.39
C SER A 165 9.27 14.94 22.67
#